data_b9b940748b67104878017925377ecfb4
#
_entry.id   b9b940748b67104878017925377ecfb4
#
_cell.length_a   1.000
_cell.length_b   1.000
_cell.length_c   1.000
_cell.angle_alpha   90.00
_cell.angle_beta   90.00
_cell.angle_gamma   90.00
#
_symmetry.space_group_name_H-M   'P 1'
#
loop_
_entity.id
_entity.type
_entity.pdbx_description
1 polymer ?
#
loop_
_entity_poly.entity_id
_entity_poly.type
_entity_poly.pdbx_seq_one_letter_code
_entity_poly.pdbx_strand_id
1 'polypeptide(L)'
;KRLASNYILGVVFMNCLLVASMAFGVLTIANGPLSIDFLAIIAAIMTLVSVMIWFFYYRSKQSTQLWLPKSVTRLINQRAKKTDSKVEAFSLGMLTTLAEMPFSFVLVLEAANSVLKLPLLLQCAGILFYAAIAILPLSMLRFFIRHGRTVVDIQKWRVKNKDFMKLVSGILLLTLAIFIVAYEIVGV
;
A
#
# COMPACT_ATOMS: atom_id res chain seq x y z
N LYS A 1 8.46 -12.56 18.63
CA LYS A 1 9.31 -12.46 17.40
C LYS A 1 8.78 -13.32 16.23
N ARG A 2 8.35 -14.57 16.49
CA ARG A 2 7.84 -15.49 15.44
C ARG A 2 6.48 -15.04 14.85
N LEU A 3 5.57 -14.52 15.68
CA LEU A 3 4.27 -14.01 15.22
C LEU A 3 4.39 -12.83 14.27
N ALA A 4 5.29 -11.87 14.56
CA ALA A 4 5.53 -10.73 13.67
C ALA A 4 6.08 -11.13 12.30
N SER A 5 6.89 -12.21 12.22
CA SER A 5 7.37 -12.73 10.93
C SER A 5 6.22 -13.32 10.11
N ASN A 6 5.35 -14.10 10.75
CA ASN A 6 4.20 -14.72 10.06
C ASN A 6 3.18 -13.67 9.62
N TYR A 7 2.99 -12.61 10.41
CA TYR A 7 2.19 -11.46 9.99
C TYR A 7 2.75 -10.80 8.72
N ILE A 8 4.06 -10.53 8.68
CA ILE A 8 4.73 -9.97 7.50
C ILE A 8 4.58 -10.89 6.29
N LEU A 9 4.74 -12.21 6.47
CA LEU A 9 4.52 -13.18 5.40
C LEU A 9 3.08 -13.15 4.88
N GLY A 10 2.09 -12.99 5.76
CA GLY A 10 0.69 -12.80 5.37
C GLY A 10 0.48 -11.54 4.52
N VAL A 11 1.13 -10.44 4.90
CA VAL A 11 1.09 -9.17 4.13
C VAL A 11 1.72 -9.35 2.75
N VAL A 12 2.92 -9.98 2.67
CA VAL A 12 3.58 -10.26 1.38
C VAL A 12 2.70 -11.10 0.49
N PHE A 13 2.20 -12.23 1.02
CA PHE A 13 1.38 -13.15 0.25
C PHE A 13 0.12 -12.46 -0.30
N MET A 14 -0.55 -11.66 0.53
CA MET A 14 -1.75 -10.95 0.10
C MET A 14 -1.45 -9.87 -0.95
N ASN A 15 -0.33 -9.15 -0.83
CA ASN A 15 0.10 -8.19 -1.86
C ASN A 15 0.39 -8.89 -3.20
N CYS A 16 1.10 -10.02 -3.19
CA CYS A 16 1.33 -10.82 -4.40
C CYS A 16 0.01 -11.25 -5.03
N LEU A 17 -0.92 -11.74 -4.22
CA LEU A 17 -2.22 -12.21 -4.67
C LEU A 17 -3.07 -11.06 -5.25
N LEU A 18 -3.05 -9.89 -4.63
CA LEU A 18 -3.77 -8.71 -5.11
C LEU A 18 -3.22 -8.23 -6.46
N VAL A 19 -1.90 -8.11 -6.60
CA VAL A 19 -1.30 -7.70 -7.89
C VAL A 19 -1.58 -8.74 -8.98
N ALA A 20 -1.41 -10.03 -8.67
CA ALA A 20 -1.69 -11.10 -9.62
C ALA A 20 -3.18 -11.13 -10.04
N SER A 21 -4.09 -10.99 -9.09
CA SER A 21 -5.54 -10.95 -9.37
C SER A 21 -5.92 -9.72 -10.20
N MET A 22 -5.33 -8.55 -9.91
CA MET A 22 -5.55 -7.34 -10.69
C MET A 22 -4.97 -7.46 -12.09
N ALA A 23 -3.76 -8.02 -12.24
CA ALA A 23 -3.16 -8.27 -13.55
C ALA A 23 -4.04 -9.22 -14.39
N PHE A 24 -4.54 -10.29 -13.79
CA PHE A 24 -5.49 -11.19 -14.46
C PHE A 24 -6.79 -10.46 -14.84
N GLY A 25 -7.32 -9.62 -13.93
CA GLY A 25 -8.53 -8.82 -14.20
C GLY A 25 -8.32 -7.83 -15.36
N VAL A 26 -7.19 -7.11 -15.37
CA VAL A 26 -6.84 -6.19 -16.47
C VAL A 26 -6.70 -6.95 -17.78
N LEU A 27 -5.99 -8.08 -17.77
CA LEU A 27 -5.80 -8.92 -18.96
C LEU A 27 -7.13 -9.41 -19.54
N THR A 28 -8.07 -9.84 -18.69
CA THR A 28 -9.37 -10.38 -19.13
C THR A 28 -10.35 -9.31 -19.59
N ILE A 29 -10.33 -8.12 -18.99
CA ILE A 29 -11.27 -7.03 -19.30
C ILE A 29 -10.75 -6.18 -20.46
N ALA A 30 -9.47 -5.82 -20.44
CA ALA A 30 -8.86 -4.94 -21.43
C ALA A 30 -8.17 -5.68 -22.57
N ASN A 31 -8.09 -7.02 -22.53
CA ASN A 31 -7.35 -7.86 -23.48
C ASN A 31 -5.86 -7.49 -23.64
N GLY A 32 -5.28 -6.87 -22.60
CA GLY A 32 -3.89 -6.41 -22.58
C GLY A 32 -3.65 -5.32 -21.55
N PRO A 33 -2.52 -4.61 -21.61
CA PRO A 33 -2.25 -3.46 -20.77
C PRO A 33 -3.34 -2.39 -20.91
N LEU A 34 -3.52 -1.57 -19.87
CA LEU A 34 -4.52 -0.51 -19.85
C LEU A 34 -4.29 0.52 -20.95
N SER A 35 -5.37 1.03 -21.53
CA SER A 35 -5.31 2.08 -22.55
C SER A 35 -4.77 3.39 -21.97
N ILE A 36 -4.19 4.23 -22.83
CA ILE A 36 -3.65 5.54 -22.48
C ILE A 36 -4.69 6.41 -21.78
N ASP A 37 -5.95 6.38 -22.24
CA ASP A 37 -7.05 7.15 -21.64
C ASP A 37 -7.30 6.71 -20.19
N PHE A 38 -7.25 5.41 -19.91
CA PHE A 38 -7.43 4.87 -18.58
C PHE A 38 -6.27 5.25 -17.63
N LEU A 39 -5.04 5.23 -18.16
CA LEU A 39 -3.84 5.68 -17.43
C LEU A 39 -3.89 7.18 -17.12
N ALA A 40 -4.41 7.99 -18.05
CA ALA A 40 -4.64 9.41 -17.80
C ALA A 40 -5.64 9.65 -16.67
N ILE A 41 -6.72 8.87 -16.60
CA ILE A 41 -7.68 8.93 -15.49
C ILE A 41 -7.02 8.55 -14.17
N ILE A 42 -6.21 7.49 -14.14
CA ILE A 42 -5.44 7.07 -12.96
C ILE A 42 -4.52 8.20 -12.48
N ALA A 43 -3.74 8.79 -13.37
CA ALA A 43 -2.84 9.89 -13.07
C ALA A 43 -3.60 11.13 -12.53
N ALA A 44 -4.76 11.46 -13.12
CA ALA A 44 -5.62 12.53 -12.65
C ALA A 44 -6.15 12.26 -11.24
N ILE A 45 -6.60 11.04 -10.96
CA ILE A 45 -7.06 10.62 -9.62
C ILE A 45 -5.92 10.74 -8.60
N MET A 46 -4.72 10.24 -8.93
CA MET A 46 -3.55 10.34 -8.04
C MET A 46 -3.17 11.79 -7.74
N THR A 47 -3.19 12.65 -8.75
CA THR A 47 -2.94 14.08 -8.59
C THR A 47 -3.99 14.71 -7.67
N LEU A 48 -5.25 14.42 -7.88
CA LEU A 48 -6.35 14.90 -7.05
C LEU A 48 -6.22 14.44 -5.61
N VAL A 49 -5.91 13.16 -5.38
CA VAL A 49 -5.67 12.61 -4.03
C VAL A 49 -4.47 13.26 -3.37
N SER A 50 -3.37 13.52 -4.10
CA SER A 50 -2.20 14.25 -3.58
C SER A 50 -2.60 15.66 -3.10
N VAL A 51 -3.36 16.39 -3.91
CA VAL A 51 -3.88 17.71 -3.54
C VAL A 51 -4.81 17.62 -2.32
N MET A 52 -5.70 16.64 -2.29
CA MET A 52 -6.58 16.41 -1.13
C MET A 52 -5.79 16.11 0.15
N ILE A 53 -4.71 15.35 0.09
CA ILE A 53 -3.82 15.12 1.23
C ILE A 53 -3.25 16.42 1.74
N TRP A 54 -2.82 17.31 0.86
CA TRP A 54 -2.23 18.60 1.27
C TRP A 54 -3.26 19.54 1.91
N PHE A 55 -4.50 19.59 1.40
CA PHE A 55 -5.49 20.55 1.85
C PHE A 55 -6.41 20.01 2.96
N PHE A 56 -6.79 18.73 2.93
CA PHE A 56 -7.87 18.22 3.79
C PHE A 56 -7.40 17.19 4.83
N TYR A 57 -6.51 16.27 4.48
CA TYR A 57 -6.23 15.10 5.31
C TYR A 57 -5.65 15.43 6.69
N TYR A 58 -4.90 16.53 6.81
CA TYR A 58 -4.21 16.90 8.03
C TYR A 58 -4.78 18.14 8.74
N ARG A 59 -5.93 18.66 8.30
CA ARG A 59 -6.56 19.83 8.93
C ARG A 59 -7.17 19.52 10.28
N SER A 60 -7.55 18.27 10.55
CA SER A 60 -8.11 17.85 11.84
C SER A 60 -7.04 17.74 12.91
N LYS A 61 -7.21 18.45 14.03
CA LYS A 61 -6.34 18.40 15.21
C LYS A 61 -6.40 17.04 15.95
N GLN A 62 -7.39 16.21 15.65
CA GLN A 62 -7.62 14.93 16.31
C GLN A 62 -7.36 13.79 15.33
N SER A 63 -6.44 12.95 15.73
CA SER A 63 -6.15 11.60 15.25
C SER A 63 -5.44 11.44 13.91
N THR A 64 -4.25 10.88 14.00
CA THR A 64 -3.59 10.05 12.99
C THR A 64 -4.34 8.70 12.81
N GLN A 65 -5.68 8.68 12.91
CA GLN A 65 -6.46 7.48 12.68
C GLN A 65 -6.56 7.25 11.17
N LEU A 66 -6.18 6.04 10.75
CA LEU A 66 -6.46 5.58 9.40
C LEU A 66 -7.96 5.76 9.10
N TRP A 67 -8.27 6.16 7.90
CA TRP A 67 -9.64 6.29 7.37
C TRP A 67 -10.38 4.95 7.26
N LEU A 68 -9.91 3.93 7.95
CA LEU A 68 -10.62 2.65 8.04
C LEU A 68 -11.93 2.83 8.84
N PRO A 69 -13.03 2.26 8.37
CA PRO A 69 -14.27 2.21 9.13
C PRO A 69 -14.01 1.69 10.54
N LYS A 70 -14.59 2.32 11.55
CA LYS A 70 -14.40 1.95 12.97
C LYS A 70 -14.66 0.47 13.25
N SER A 71 -15.59 -0.14 12.51
CA SER A 71 -15.89 -1.57 12.56
C SER A 71 -14.70 -2.44 12.14
N VAL A 72 -14.02 -2.10 11.05
CA VAL A 72 -12.85 -2.83 10.54
C VAL A 72 -11.66 -2.68 11.49
N THR A 73 -11.40 -1.45 11.93
CA THR A 73 -10.33 -1.18 12.92
C THR A 73 -10.57 -1.95 14.23
N ARG A 74 -11.81 -2.00 14.69
CA ARG A 74 -12.19 -2.75 15.90
C ARG A 74 -11.99 -4.26 15.72
N LEU A 75 -12.38 -4.79 14.57
CA LEU A 75 -12.21 -6.22 14.23
C LEU A 75 -10.73 -6.60 14.18
N ILE A 76 -9.90 -5.80 13.50
CA ILE A 76 -8.44 -6.03 13.41
C ILE A 76 -7.82 -5.98 14.81
N ASN A 77 -8.16 -4.96 15.63
CA ASN A 77 -7.62 -4.83 16.98
C ASN A 77 -8.06 -5.96 17.91
N GLN A 78 -9.30 -6.42 17.80
CA GLN A 78 -9.80 -7.56 18.60
C GLN A 78 -9.09 -8.86 18.18
N ARG A 79 -8.90 -9.08 16.90
CA ARG A 79 -8.16 -10.24 16.37
C ARG A 79 -6.69 -10.18 16.77
N ALA A 80 -6.05 -9.02 16.64
CA ALA A 80 -4.64 -8.83 17.02
C ALA A 80 -4.37 -9.14 18.50
N LYS A 81 -5.31 -8.80 19.41
CA LYS A 81 -5.19 -9.11 20.84
C LYS A 81 -5.34 -10.60 21.18
N LYS A 82 -6.04 -11.35 20.33
CA LYS A 82 -6.33 -12.78 20.52
C LYS A 82 -5.38 -13.69 19.73
N THR A 83 -4.44 -13.10 18.99
CA THR A 83 -3.55 -13.84 18.09
C THR A 83 -2.43 -14.51 18.88
N ASP A 84 -2.53 -15.81 19.08
CA ASP A 84 -1.54 -16.63 19.77
C ASP A 84 -0.84 -17.63 18.85
N SER A 85 -1.44 -17.95 17.69
CA SER A 85 -0.91 -18.89 16.74
C SER A 85 -0.24 -18.23 15.53
N LYS A 86 0.67 -18.98 14.87
CA LYS A 86 1.35 -18.52 13.64
C LYS A 86 0.39 -18.33 12.47
N VAL A 87 -0.62 -19.19 12.39
CA VAL A 87 -1.64 -19.17 11.33
C VAL A 87 -2.55 -17.96 11.50
N GLU A 88 -2.92 -17.65 12.73
CA GLU A 88 -3.70 -16.44 13.03
C GLU A 88 -2.93 -15.16 12.71
N ALA A 89 -1.63 -15.11 13.04
CA ALA A 89 -0.80 -13.97 12.68
C ALA A 89 -0.68 -13.79 11.17
N PHE A 90 -0.53 -14.88 10.41
CA PHE A 90 -0.52 -14.88 8.95
C PHE A 90 -1.86 -14.38 8.38
N SER A 91 -2.98 -14.94 8.83
CA SER A 91 -4.31 -14.54 8.37
C SER A 91 -4.64 -13.09 8.76
N LEU A 92 -4.14 -12.61 9.90
CA LEU A 92 -4.27 -11.21 10.30
C LEU A 92 -3.50 -10.28 9.34
N GLY A 93 -2.29 -10.68 8.90
CA GLY A 93 -1.54 -9.96 7.89
C GLY A 93 -2.28 -9.85 6.56
N MET A 94 -2.89 -10.94 6.11
CA MET A 94 -3.73 -10.94 4.91
C MET A 94 -4.95 -10.01 5.07
N LEU A 95 -5.65 -10.10 6.20
CA LEU A 95 -6.84 -9.31 6.48
C LEU A 95 -6.54 -7.81 6.53
N THR A 96 -5.42 -7.41 7.13
CA THR A 96 -5.02 -5.99 7.17
C THR A 96 -4.73 -5.45 5.79
N THR A 97 -3.99 -6.19 4.97
CA THR A 97 -3.70 -5.79 3.57
C THR A 97 -5.00 -5.67 2.75
N LEU A 98 -5.92 -6.60 2.91
CA LEU A 98 -7.22 -6.53 2.25
C LEU A 98 -8.05 -5.32 2.72
N ALA A 99 -8.00 -5.01 4.02
CA ALA A 99 -8.68 -3.84 4.57
C ALA A 99 -8.08 -2.51 4.07
N GLU A 100 -6.79 -2.48 3.74
CA GLU A 100 -6.10 -1.34 3.17
C GLU A 100 -6.29 -1.22 1.64
N MET A 101 -6.82 -2.27 0.98
CA MET A 101 -6.98 -2.32 -0.48
C MET A 101 -7.72 -1.10 -1.06
N PRO A 102 -8.81 -0.56 -0.46
CA PRO A 102 -9.47 0.62 -1.02
C PRO A 102 -8.56 1.84 -1.18
N PHE A 103 -7.52 1.96 -0.34
CA PHE A 103 -6.56 3.07 -0.38
C PHE A 103 -5.39 2.78 -1.32
N SER A 104 -5.00 1.51 -1.42
CA SER A 104 -3.90 1.06 -2.28
C SER A 104 -4.35 0.61 -3.67
N PHE A 105 -5.68 0.63 -3.93
CA PHE A 105 -6.26 0.11 -5.17
C PHE A 105 -5.58 0.64 -6.42
N VAL A 106 -5.42 1.96 -6.51
CA VAL A 106 -4.81 2.61 -7.68
C VAL A 106 -3.35 2.20 -7.83
N LEU A 107 -2.60 2.08 -6.72
CA LEU A 107 -1.20 1.64 -6.73
C LEU A 107 -1.06 0.19 -7.16
N VAL A 108 -1.96 -0.68 -6.68
CA VAL A 108 -1.99 -2.11 -7.04
C VAL A 108 -2.37 -2.27 -8.52
N LEU A 109 -3.32 -1.47 -9.01
CA LEU A 109 -3.75 -1.50 -10.41
C LEU A 109 -2.61 -1.07 -11.34
N GLU A 110 -1.88 -0.01 -10.99
CA GLU A 110 -0.72 0.46 -11.76
C GLU A 110 0.43 -0.55 -11.74
N ALA A 111 0.69 -1.14 -10.58
CA ALA A 111 1.67 -2.22 -10.47
C ALA A 111 1.28 -3.43 -11.35
N ALA A 112 0.01 -3.79 -11.37
CA ALA A 112 -0.52 -4.86 -12.22
C ALA A 112 -0.34 -4.55 -13.71
N ASN A 113 -0.67 -3.31 -14.13
CA ASN A 113 -0.46 -2.84 -15.50
C ASN A 113 1.01 -2.89 -15.92
N SER A 114 1.91 -2.41 -15.05
CA SER A 114 3.36 -2.44 -15.28
C SER A 114 3.88 -3.88 -15.40
N VAL A 115 3.38 -4.80 -14.55
CA VAL A 115 3.76 -6.22 -14.60
C VAL A 115 3.32 -6.86 -15.93
N LEU A 116 2.14 -6.54 -16.47
CA LEU A 116 1.66 -7.06 -17.75
C LEU A 116 2.53 -6.67 -18.94
N LYS A 117 3.27 -5.57 -18.85
CA LYS A 117 4.22 -5.14 -19.90
C LYS A 117 5.53 -5.91 -19.88
N LEU A 118 5.82 -6.65 -18.81
CA LEU A 118 7.01 -7.46 -18.69
C LEU A 118 6.85 -8.79 -19.44
N PRO A 119 7.95 -9.37 -19.97
CA PRO A 119 7.96 -10.74 -20.47
C PRO A 119 7.45 -11.71 -19.38
N LEU A 120 6.75 -12.77 -19.79
CA LEU A 120 6.07 -13.72 -18.90
C LEU A 120 6.97 -14.22 -17.75
N LEU A 121 8.25 -14.52 -18.04
CA LEU A 121 9.23 -14.97 -17.05
C LEU A 121 9.54 -13.90 -15.98
N LEU A 122 9.46 -12.61 -16.33
CA LEU A 122 9.74 -11.51 -15.42
C LEU A 122 8.51 -11.02 -14.64
N GLN A 123 7.31 -11.43 -15.03
CA GLN A 123 6.07 -11.04 -14.34
C GLN A 123 6.07 -11.50 -12.88
N CYS A 124 6.46 -12.75 -12.62
CA CYS A 124 6.60 -13.26 -11.26
C CYS A 124 7.62 -12.45 -10.44
N ALA A 125 8.75 -12.10 -11.05
CA ALA A 125 9.77 -11.27 -10.40
C ALA A 125 9.23 -9.86 -10.11
N GLY A 126 8.47 -9.27 -11.02
CA GLY A 126 7.82 -7.96 -10.84
C GLY A 126 6.83 -7.96 -9.66
N ILE A 127 5.99 -8.99 -9.55
CA ILE A 127 5.05 -9.15 -8.44
C ILE A 127 5.80 -9.26 -7.10
N LEU A 128 6.85 -10.08 -7.06
CA LEU A 128 7.66 -10.25 -5.83
C LEU A 128 8.39 -8.95 -5.47
N PHE A 129 8.89 -8.22 -6.46
CA PHE A 129 9.54 -6.93 -6.26
C PHE A 129 8.59 -5.89 -5.69
N TYR A 130 7.38 -5.78 -6.24
CA TYR A 130 6.32 -4.93 -5.69
C TYR A 130 6.03 -5.28 -4.23
N ALA A 131 5.80 -6.56 -3.93
CA ALA A 131 5.51 -7.02 -2.58
C ALA A 131 6.67 -6.73 -1.61
N ALA A 132 7.92 -6.86 -2.06
CA ALA A 132 9.10 -6.51 -1.28
C ALA A 132 9.15 -5.02 -0.94
N ILE A 133 8.82 -4.14 -1.89
CA ILE A 133 8.73 -2.69 -1.65
C ILE A 133 7.58 -2.37 -0.70
N ALA A 134 6.40 -2.97 -0.90
CA ALA A 134 5.21 -2.72 -0.09
C ALA A 134 5.42 -3.05 1.40
N ILE A 135 6.28 -4.01 1.73
CA ILE A 135 6.58 -4.37 3.13
C ILE A 135 7.71 -3.56 3.76
N LEU A 136 8.43 -2.70 3.01
CA LEU A 136 9.54 -1.91 3.55
C LEU A 136 9.15 -1.08 4.79
N PRO A 137 8.02 -0.35 4.81
CA PRO A 137 7.63 0.42 5.99
C PRO A 137 7.39 -0.46 7.22
N LEU A 138 6.80 -1.65 7.01
CA LEU A 138 6.51 -2.60 8.08
C LEU A 138 7.78 -3.25 8.62
N SER A 139 8.74 -3.60 7.74
CA SER A 139 10.04 -4.14 8.14
C SER A 139 10.90 -3.10 8.85
N MET A 140 10.87 -1.83 8.43
CA MET A 140 11.49 -0.72 9.16
C MET A 140 10.89 -0.55 10.56
N LEU A 141 9.57 -0.58 10.68
CA LEU A 141 8.89 -0.51 11.97
C LEU A 141 9.37 -1.64 12.90
N ARG A 142 9.44 -2.87 12.38
CA ARG A 142 9.94 -4.03 13.12
C ARG A 142 11.40 -3.85 13.54
N PHE A 143 12.24 -3.29 12.67
CA PHE A 143 13.64 -3.00 12.96
C PHE A 143 13.76 -2.00 14.12
N PHE A 144 13.01 -0.90 14.12
CA PHE A 144 13.02 0.09 15.19
C PHE A 144 12.55 -0.48 16.53
N ILE A 145 11.49 -1.31 16.54
CA ILE A 145 11.01 -1.97 17.75
C ILE A 145 12.07 -2.95 18.29
N ARG A 146 12.80 -3.63 17.40
CA ARG A 146 13.89 -4.54 17.82
C ARG A 146 15.06 -3.81 18.48
N HIS A 147 15.30 -2.55 18.08
CA HIS A 147 16.38 -1.71 18.64
C HIS A 147 15.92 -0.86 19.84
N GLY A 148 14.87 -1.30 20.55
CA GLY A 148 14.44 -0.72 21.83
C GLY A 148 13.49 0.46 21.75
N ARG A 149 13.01 0.85 20.55
CA ARG A 149 11.94 1.86 20.45
C ARG A 149 10.59 1.22 20.75
N THR A 150 9.77 1.92 21.53
CA THR A 150 8.40 1.47 21.81
C THR A 150 7.45 1.93 20.70
N VAL A 151 6.32 1.21 20.55
CA VAL A 151 5.26 1.63 19.61
C VAL A 151 4.74 3.03 19.96
N VAL A 152 4.73 3.36 21.25
CA VAL A 152 4.32 4.69 21.74
C VAL A 152 5.27 5.79 21.26
N ASP A 153 6.58 5.54 21.26
CA ASP A 153 7.57 6.51 20.78
C ASP A 153 7.41 6.77 19.29
N ILE A 154 7.12 5.72 18.52
CA ILE A 154 6.87 5.83 17.07
C ILE A 154 5.58 6.64 16.82
N GLN A 155 4.52 6.40 17.59
CA GLN A 155 3.29 7.20 17.50
C GLN A 155 3.53 8.66 17.86
N LYS A 156 4.25 8.94 18.95
CA LYS A 156 4.64 10.32 19.34
C LYS A 156 5.44 11.00 18.22
N TRP A 157 6.40 10.29 17.62
CA TRP A 157 7.18 10.80 16.50
C TRP A 157 6.30 11.14 15.29
N ARG A 158 5.37 10.25 14.93
CA ARG A 158 4.41 10.48 13.82
C ARG A 158 3.54 11.72 14.06
N VAL A 159 3.04 11.88 15.28
CA VAL A 159 2.22 13.05 15.66
C VAL A 159 3.06 14.33 15.59
N LYS A 160 4.30 14.30 16.09
CA LYS A 160 5.21 15.44 16.07
C LYS A 160 5.61 15.84 14.65
N ASN A 161 5.82 14.86 13.75
CA ASN A 161 6.26 15.08 12.36
C ASN A 161 5.11 14.96 11.35
N LYS A 162 3.89 15.28 11.76
CA LYS A 162 2.69 15.19 10.95
C LYS A 162 2.81 15.96 9.63
N ASP A 163 3.31 17.20 9.67
CA ASP A 163 3.43 18.05 8.49
C ASP A 163 4.48 17.53 7.51
N PHE A 164 5.59 17.00 8.03
CA PHE A 164 6.59 16.32 7.20
C PHE A 164 6.00 15.06 6.53
N MET A 165 5.26 14.23 7.26
CA MET A 165 4.60 13.05 6.70
C MET A 165 3.60 13.42 5.61
N LYS A 166 2.83 14.49 5.81
CA LYS A 166 1.91 15.07 4.84
C LYS A 166 2.62 15.46 3.54
N LEU A 167 3.70 16.24 3.68
CA LEU A 167 4.48 16.72 2.55
C LEU A 167 5.07 15.55 1.75
N VAL A 168 5.71 14.61 2.43
CA VAL A 168 6.32 13.44 1.80
C VAL A 168 5.28 12.58 1.09
N SER A 169 4.14 12.28 1.73
CA SER A 169 3.09 11.47 1.12
C SER A 169 2.50 12.13 -0.13
N GLY A 170 2.28 13.44 -0.08
CA GLY A 170 1.77 14.19 -1.24
C GLY A 170 2.79 14.24 -2.38
N ILE A 171 4.07 14.50 -2.08
CA ILE A 171 5.13 14.51 -3.11
C ILE A 171 5.26 13.14 -3.75
N LEU A 172 5.27 12.05 -2.98
CA LEU A 172 5.40 10.70 -3.53
C LEU A 172 4.27 10.36 -4.51
N LEU A 173 3.02 10.67 -4.13
CA LEU A 173 1.87 10.46 -5.03
C LEU A 173 1.94 11.34 -6.28
N LEU A 174 2.35 12.59 -6.14
CA LEU A 174 2.50 13.49 -7.27
C LEU A 174 3.61 13.01 -8.22
N THR A 175 4.74 12.59 -7.66
CA THR A 175 5.86 12.05 -8.45
C THR A 175 5.44 10.82 -9.22
N LEU A 176 4.65 9.92 -8.60
CA LEU A 176 4.13 8.74 -9.29
C LEU A 176 3.14 9.13 -10.40
N ALA A 177 2.26 10.09 -10.16
CA ALA A 177 1.34 10.59 -11.19
C ALA A 177 2.11 11.20 -12.38
N ILE A 178 3.13 12.01 -12.12
CA ILE A 178 4.00 12.58 -13.17
C ILE A 178 4.73 11.47 -13.92
N PHE A 179 5.23 10.46 -13.22
CA PHE A 179 5.92 9.32 -13.84
C PHE A 179 4.99 8.57 -14.79
N ILE A 180 3.73 8.31 -14.39
CA ILE A 180 2.72 7.68 -15.26
C ILE A 180 2.50 8.53 -16.52
N VAL A 181 2.33 9.84 -16.36
CA VAL A 181 2.12 10.74 -17.52
C VAL A 181 3.35 10.75 -18.43
N ALA A 182 4.54 10.91 -17.88
CA ALA A 182 5.76 11.01 -18.68
C ALA A 182 6.09 9.69 -19.39
N TYR A 183 6.08 8.58 -18.68
CA TYR A 183 6.51 7.29 -19.20
C TYR A 183 5.43 6.57 -19.99
N GLU A 184 4.19 6.58 -19.51
CA GLU A 184 3.11 5.79 -20.07
C GLU A 184 2.31 6.52 -21.15
N ILE A 185 2.18 7.84 -21.03
CA ILE A 185 1.35 8.65 -21.96
C ILE A 185 2.22 9.35 -22.99
N VAL A 186 3.31 9.99 -22.56
CA VAL A 186 4.22 10.73 -23.48
C VAL A 186 5.24 9.82 -24.13
N GLY A 187 5.63 8.70 -23.46
CA GLY A 187 6.57 7.72 -24.04
C GLY A 187 8.02 8.18 -23.98
N VAL A 188 8.39 8.98 -22.97
CA VAL A 188 9.78 9.46 -22.76
C VAL A 188 10.66 8.38 -22.15
#